data_c94528571dc83e3a2f144f89a22aec7e
#
_entry.id   c94528571dc83e3a2f144f89a22aec7e
#
_cell.length_a   1.000
_cell.length_b   1.000
_cell.length_c   1.000
_cell.angle_alpha   90.00
_cell.angle_beta   90.00
_cell.angle_gamma   90.00
#
_symmetry.space_group_name_H-M   'P 1'
#
loop_
_entity.id
_entity.type
_entity.pdbx_description
1 polymer ?
#
loop_
_entity_poly.entity_id
_entity_poly.type
_entity_poly.pdbx_seq_one_letter_code
_entity_poly.pdbx_strand_id
1 'polypeptide(L)'
;MSIKVGKSFKALIAAGAALVMAASMAACGPSAGTPSEAKSSDTGTSSSANAKARSLDEIKKSGKIKIAVFSDKAPFGYVDKDGKYQGYDVYFAEQLAKDLGVDPEYTSVDPAARVDVLTSNKVDLVLANFTVTDERKEKVDFAKPYMKVALGVVSPE
;
A
#
# COMPACT_ATOMS: atom_id res chain seq x y z
N MET A 1 5.75 29.01 36.20
CA MET A 1 4.65 28.17 36.75
C MET A 1 5.00 26.72 36.45
N SER A 2 5.56 26.03 37.45
CA SER A 2 6.10 24.67 37.33
C SER A 2 4.98 23.66 37.53
N ILE A 3 4.85 22.70 36.66
CA ILE A 3 3.98 21.55 36.85
C ILE A 3 4.82 20.27 36.87
N LYS A 4 4.78 19.61 38.03
CA LYS A 4 5.52 18.41 38.44
C LYS A 4 5.09 17.18 37.64
N VAL A 5 6.09 16.42 37.28
CA VAL A 5 6.01 15.00 36.86
C VAL A 5 5.62 14.11 38.00
N GLY A 6 4.57 13.32 37.85
CA GLY A 6 4.14 12.25 38.78
C GLY A 6 4.67 10.92 38.31
N LYS A 7 5.42 10.26 39.19
CA LYS A 7 6.07 8.95 39.08
C LYS A 7 5.07 7.80 39.28
N SER A 8 5.43 6.67 38.68
CA SER A 8 5.32 5.29 39.13
C SER A 8 4.01 4.55 38.95
N PHE A 9 4.05 3.53 38.11
CA PHE A 9 3.40 2.26 38.39
C PHE A 9 4.42 1.13 38.18
N LYS A 10 4.80 0.51 39.32
CA LYS A 10 5.61 -0.71 39.40
C LYS A 10 4.70 -1.92 39.39
N ALA A 11 5.09 -2.90 38.63
CA ALA A 11 5.10 -4.35 38.82
C ALA A 11 3.92 -5.07 39.49
N LEU A 12 3.46 -6.13 38.84
CA LEU A 12 3.26 -7.42 39.52
C LEU A 12 3.39 -8.58 38.51
N ILE A 13 4.28 -9.48 38.89
CA ILE A 13 4.66 -10.78 38.34
C ILE A 13 3.65 -11.80 38.80
N ALA A 14 3.21 -12.73 37.97
CA ALA A 14 2.78 -14.05 38.44
C ALA A 14 3.05 -15.10 37.38
N ALA A 15 3.84 -16.07 37.76
CA ALA A 15 4.26 -17.26 37.03
C ALA A 15 3.15 -18.31 36.97
N GLY A 16 3.19 -19.12 35.93
CA GLY A 16 2.37 -20.32 35.81
C GLY A 16 2.94 -21.25 34.73
N ALA A 17 3.80 -22.17 35.19
CA ALA A 17 4.32 -23.28 34.39
C ALA A 17 3.34 -24.45 34.40
N ALA A 18 3.13 -25.10 33.27
CA ALA A 18 2.70 -26.49 33.18
C ALA A 18 3.21 -27.13 31.88
N LEU A 19 4.18 -28.03 32.08
CA LEU A 19 4.64 -29.03 31.10
C LEU A 19 3.54 -30.07 30.85
N VAL A 20 3.35 -30.46 29.59
CA VAL A 20 2.95 -31.83 29.24
C VAL A 20 3.71 -32.27 28.00
N MET A 21 4.68 -33.16 28.21
CA MET A 21 5.30 -33.99 27.19
C MET A 21 4.41 -35.20 26.94
N ALA A 22 4.17 -35.52 25.68
CA ALA A 22 3.81 -36.86 25.26
C ALA A 22 4.54 -37.22 23.96
N ALA A 23 5.52 -38.05 24.11
CA ALA A 23 6.23 -38.74 23.03
C ALA A 23 5.41 -39.92 22.54
N SER A 24 5.37 -40.16 21.24
CA SER A 24 5.08 -41.45 20.66
C SER A 24 5.87 -41.62 19.34
N MET A 25 6.88 -42.48 19.45
CA MET A 25 7.62 -43.12 18.38
C MET A 25 6.86 -44.33 17.87
N ALA A 26 7.07 -44.67 16.63
CA ALA A 26 7.07 -45.93 15.89
C ALA A 26 6.15 -45.85 14.65
N ALA A 27 6.49 -46.27 13.44
CA ALA A 27 7.34 -47.34 12.98
C ALA A 27 7.66 -47.17 11.50
N CYS A 28 8.84 -47.63 11.08
CA CYS A 28 9.26 -47.84 9.69
C CYS A 28 8.49 -48.95 9.01
N GLY A 29 8.19 -48.78 7.68
CA GLY A 29 7.86 -49.83 6.76
C GLY A 29 7.88 -49.33 5.32
N PRO A 30 8.68 -49.93 4.40
CA PRO A 30 8.74 -49.49 2.99
C PRO A 30 7.68 -50.20 2.16
N SER A 31 6.92 -49.44 1.41
CA SER A 31 6.16 -50.03 0.27
C SER A 31 5.99 -48.98 -0.82
N ALA A 32 6.37 -49.39 -2.02
CA ALA A 32 6.25 -48.67 -3.26
C ALA A 32 4.80 -48.47 -3.69
N GLY A 33 4.49 -47.31 -4.29
CA GLY A 33 3.26 -47.21 -5.07
C GLY A 33 2.67 -45.79 -5.14
N THR A 34 2.79 -45.15 -6.31
CA THR A 34 1.90 -44.20 -6.97
C THR A 34 1.72 -42.80 -6.40
N PRO A 35 1.84 -41.73 -7.21
CA PRO A 35 1.72 -40.36 -6.79
C PRO A 35 0.27 -40.01 -6.51
N SER A 36 -0.04 -39.73 -5.24
CA SER A 36 -1.30 -39.15 -4.83
C SER A 36 -1.11 -37.69 -4.48
N GLU A 37 -1.94 -36.87 -5.06
CA GLU A 37 -2.01 -35.43 -4.94
C GLU A 37 -1.85 -34.95 -3.49
N ALA A 38 -0.81 -34.19 -3.25
CA ALA A 38 -0.67 -33.39 -2.05
C ALA A 38 -1.63 -32.20 -2.12
N LYS A 39 -2.77 -32.37 -1.48
CA LYS A 39 -3.71 -31.29 -1.20
C LYS A 39 -3.08 -30.33 -0.21
N SER A 40 -2.40 -29.32 -0.74
CA SER A 40 -1.95 -28.16 0.01
C SER A 40 -3.20 -27.40 0.47
N SER A 41 -3.50 -27.52 1.73
CA SER A 41 -4.48 -26.65 2.40
C SER A 41 -3.78 -25.32 2.69
N ASP A 42 -3.65 -24.50 1.66
CA ASP A 42 -3.36 -23.10 1.81
C ASP A 42 -4.67 -22.36 2.07
N THR A 43 -4.95 -22.16 3.36
CA THR A 43 -6.03 -21.30 3.81
C THR A 43 -5.56 -19.85 3.78
N GLY A 44 -5.15 -19.43 2.59
CA GLY A 44 -5.04 -18.02 2.25
C GLY A 44 -6.44 -17.53 1.89
N THR A 45 -7.20 -17.05 2.86
CA THR A 45 -8.40 -16.26 2.62
C THR A 45 -7.98 -14.98 1.93
N SER A 46 -7.73 -15.07 0.63
CA SER A 46 -7.70 -13.93 -0.27
C SER A 46 -9.14 -13.45 -0.39
N SER A 47 -9.55 -12.62 0.55
CA SER A 47 -10.76 -11.82 0.44
C SER A 47 -10.56 -10.85 -0.72
N SER A 48 -10.73 -11.37 -1.94
CA SER A 48 -11.01 -10.56 -3.11
C SER A 48 -12.44 -10.04 -2.96
N ALA A 49 -12.64 -9.22 -1.92
CA ALA A 49 -13.78 -8.35 -1.90
C ALA A 49 -13.65 -7.50 -3.17
N ASN A 50 -14.64 -7.58 -4.02
CA ASN A 50 -14.88 -6.67 -5.14
C ASN A 50 -15.13 -5.30 -4.51
N ALA A 51 -14.06 -4.68 -4.03
CA ALA A 51 -14.10 -3.42 -3.30
C ALA A 51 -14.45 -2.36 -4.34
N LYS A 52 -15.67 -1.87 -4.29
CA LYS A 52 -16.14 -0.74 -5.09
C LYS A 52 -15.25 0.47 -4.79
N ALA A 53 -14.88 1.20 -5.83
CA ALA A 53 -14.19 2.49 -5.66
C ALA A 53 -14.98 3.39 -4.71
N ARG A 54 -14.27 4.06 -3.82
CA ARG A 54 -14.90 4.97 -2.85
C ARG A 54 -15.45 6.20 -3.57
N SER A 55 -16.65 6.60 -3.19
CA SER A 55 -17.23 7.87 -3.64
C SER A 55 -16.54 9.07 -2.97
N LEU A 56 -16.69 10.25 -3.55
CA LEU A 56 -16.15 11.49 -2.96
C LEU A 56 -16.69 11.75 -1.54
N ASP A 57 -17.96 11.42 -1.30
CA ASP A 57 -18.57 11.59 0.02
C ASP A 57 -17.97 10.61 1.05
N GLU A 58 -17.69 9.39 0.65
CA GLU A 58 -17.00 8.40 1.49
C GLU A 58 -15.57 8.83 1.82
N ILE A 59 -14.85 9.40 0.85
CA ILE A 59 -13.51 9.96 1.05
C ILE A 59 -13.57 11.11 2.07
N LYS A 60 -14.44 12.09 1.85
CA LYS A 60 -14.64 13.22 2.78
C LYS A 60 -15.05 12.77 4.18
N LYS A 61 -15.98 11.83 4.28
CA LYS A 61 -16.43 11.28 5.56
C LYS A 61 -15.33 10.53 6.31
N SER A 62 -14.42 9.87 5.59
CA SER A 62 -13.29 9.16 6.20
C SER A 62 -12.19 10.09 6.70
N GLY A 63 -12.18 11.37 6.26
CA GLY A 63 -11.12 12.33 6.53
C GLY A 63 -9.80 12.04 5.83
N LYS A 64 -9.75 11.06 4.93
CA LYS A 64 -8.52 10.62 4.27
C LYS A 64 -8.73 10.27 2.80
N ILE A 65 -7.77 10.68 1.96
CA ILE A 65 -7.69 10.28 0.55
C ILE A 65 -6.41 9.45 0.33
N LYS A 66 -6.55 8.27 -0.26
CA LYS A 66 -5.43 7.39 -0.59
C LYS A 66 -4.89 7.71 -1.97
N ILE A 67 -3.61 8.10 -2.05
CA ILE A 67 -2.99 8.55 -3.29
C ILE A 67 -1.73 7.75 -3.57
N ALA A 68 -1.64 7.12 -4.74
CA ALA A 68 -0.39 6.53 -5.19
C ALA A 68 0.49 7.59 -5.85
N VAL A 69 1.75 7.65 -5.43
CA VAL A 69 2.79 8.57 -5.93
C VAL A 69 4.08 7.80 -6.16
N PHE A 70 5.00 8.35 -6.93
CA PHE A 70 6.36 7.83 -6.98
C PHE A 70 7.12 8.14 -5.70
N SER A 71 8.06 7.26 -5.32
CA SER A 71 8.96 7.45 -4.18
C SER A 71 10.43 7.61 -4.57
N ASP A 72 10.75 7.44 -5.86
CA ASP A 72 12.12 7.38 -6.40
C ASP A 72 12.31 8.12 -7.73
N LYS A 73 11.36 8.96 -8.14
CA LYS A 73 11.33 9.66 -9.43
C LYS A 73 11.34 11.18 -9.25
N ALA A 74 12.43 11.73 -8.72
CA ALA A 74 12.62 13.19 -8.72
C ALA A 74 12.61 13.75 -10.17
N PRO A 75 12.01 14.91 -10.40
CA PRO A 75 11.35 15.82 -9.47
C PRO A 75 9.85 15.54 -9.27
N PHE A 76 9.29 14.45 -9.86
CA PHE A 76 7.85 14.18 -9.85
C PHE A 76 7.35 13.69 -8.49
N GLY A 77 7.93 12.59 -7.99
CA GLY A 77 7.65 12.02 -6.68
C GLY A 77 8.88 11.31 -6.14
N TYR A 78 9.29 11.63 -4.93
CA TYR A 78 10.42 11.01 -4.25
C TYR A 78 10.24 11.11 -2.73
N VAL A 79 10.97 10.28 -2.00
CA VAL A 79 11.04 10.35 -0.54
C VAL A 79 12.35 11.04 -0.16
N ASP A 80 12.27 12.05 0.69
CA ASP A 80 13.43 12.78 1.17
C ASP A 80 14.18 12.01 2.29
N LYS A 81 15.29 12.60 2.78
CA LYS A 81 16.10 12.03 3.86
C LYS A 81 15.35 11.84 5.20
N ASP A 82 14.26 12.58 5.39
CA ASP A 82 13.44 12.56 6.60
C ASP A 82 12.23 11.58 6.43
N GLY A 83 12.19 10.82 5.32
CA GLY A 83 11.15 9.86 5.01
C GLY A 83 9.84 10.47 4.50
N LYS A 84 9.84 11.74 4.10
CA LYS A 84 8.66 12.44 3.63
C LYS A 84 8.56 12.40 2.12
N TYR A 85 7.35 12.20 1.61
CA TYR A 85 7.06 12.33 0.19
C TYR A 85 7.18 13.78 -0.26
N GLN A 86 7.85 13.99 -1.39
CA GLN A 86 8.13 15.29 -1.99
C GLN A 86 7.98 15.20 -3.51
N GLY A 87 7.84 16.35 -4.15
CA GLY A 87 7.87 16.46 -5.60
C GLY A 87 6.63 17.09 -6.18
N TYR A 88 6.64 17.22 -7.51
CA TYR A 88 5.59 17.92 -8.26
C TYR A 88 4.21 17.26 -8.08
N ASP A 89 4.15 15.93 -8.22
CA ASP A 89 2.91 15.16 -8.07
C ASP A 89 2.39 15.20 -6.62
N VAL A 90 3.31 15.18 -5.64
CA VAL A 90 2.98 15.27 -4.21
C VAL A 90 2.40 16.64 -3.87
N TYR A 91 2.96 17.72 -4.44
CA TYR A 91 2.42 19.06 -4.27
C TYR A 91 0.94 19.14 -4.73
N PHE A 92 0.63 18.59 -5.92
CA PHE A 92 -0.75 18.55 -6.39
C PHE A 92 -1.66 17.68 -5.52
N ALA A 93 -1.14 16.55 -5.01
CA ALA A 93 -1.86 15.69 -4.08
C ALA A 93 -2.24 16.43 -2.80
N GLU A 94 -1.30 17.21 -2.23
CA GLU A 94 -1.53 18.02 -1.03
C GLU A 94 -2.57 19.12 -1.26
N GLN A 95 -2.48 19.83 -2.40
CA GLN A 95 -3.48 20.85 -2.75
C GLN A 95 -4.88 20.23 -2.89
N LEU A 96 -4.99 19.11 -3.59
CA LEU A 96 -6.27 18.40 -3.73
C LEU A 96 -6.84 17.95 -2.38
N ALA A 97 -6.01 17.37 -1.53
CA ALA A 97 -6.43 16.91 -0.20
C ALA A 97 -6.92 18.10 0.66
N LYS A 98 -6.20 19.23 0.61
CA LYS A 98 -6.58 20.47 1.27
C LYS A 98 -7.93 21.01 0.75
N ASP A 99 -8.13 21.04 -0.54
CA ASP A 99 -9.38 21.52 -1.17
C ASP A 99 -10.58 20.62 -0.80
N LEU A 100 -10.34 19.32 -0.61
CA LEU A 100 -11.35 18.36 -0.17
C LEU A 100 -11.59 18.38 1.35
N GLY A 101 -10.69 19.00 2.13
CA GLY A 101 -10.73 19.01 3.59
C GLY A 101 -10.39 17.65 4.21
N VAL A 102 -9.47 16.89 3.60
CA VAL A 102 -9.03 15.57 4.05
C VAL A 102 -7.50 15.49 4.11
N ASP A 103 -6.96 14.49 4.83
CA ASP A 103 -5.53 14.21 4.87
C ASP A 103 -5.11 13.25 3.75
N PRO A 104 -3.99 13.49 3.04
CA PRO A 104 -3.46 12.57 2.06
C PRO A 104 -2.76 11.38 2.75
N GLU A 105 -3.04 10.17 2.27
CA GLU A 105 -2.35 8.93 2.65
C GLU A 105 -1.61 8.40 1.42
N TYR A 106 -0.27 8.46 1.45
CA TYR A 106 0.54 8.10 0.30
C TYR A 106 0.90 6.62 0.27
N THR A 107 0.90 6.07 -0.96
CA THR A 107 1.40 4.73 -1.28
C THR A 107 2.40 4.85 -2.42
N SER A 108 3.59 4.28 -2.26
CA SER A 108 4.56 4.17 -3.34
C SER A 108 4.05 3.26 -4.45
N VAL A 109 4.25 3.66 -5.70
CA VAL A 109 3.85 2.89 -6.87
C VAL A 109 4.94 2.89 -7.93
N ASP A 110 5.10 1.74 -8.60
CA ASP A 110 5.92 1.62 -9.80
C ASP A 110 5.14 1.99 -11.07
N PRO A 111 5.84 2.38 -12.16
CA PRO A 111 5.19 2.73 -13.42
C PRO A 111 4.25 1.65 -13.97
N ALA A 112 4.56 0.37 -13.79
CA ALA A 112 3.74 -0.73 -14.26
C ALA A 112 2.48 -0.95 -13.43
N ALA A 113 2.55 -0.70 -12.12
CA ALA A 113 1.47 -0.99 -11.17
C ALA A 113 0.37 0.09 -11.08
N ARG A 114 0.52 1.23 -11.76
CA ARG A 114 -0.40 2.37 -11.62
C ARG A 114 -1.86 2.06 -11.96
N VAL A 115 -2.11 1.24 -12.97
CA VAL A 115 -3.47 0.80 -13.32
C VAL A 115 -4.00 -0.15 -12.26
N ASP A 116 -3.20 -1.13 -11.84
CA ASP A 116 -3.63 -2.19 -10.95
C ASP A 116 -3.99 -1.68 -9.54
N VAL A 117 -3.26 -0.69 -9.01
CA VAL A 117 -3.59 -0.11 -7.70
C VAL A 117 -4.91 0.66 -7.70
N LEU A 118 -5.31 1.24 -8.85
CA LEU A 118 -6.62 1.87 -9.04
C LEU A 118 -7.72 0.82 -9.17
N THR A 119 -7.57 -0.10 -10.11
CA THR A 119 -8.62 -1.11 -10.42
C THR A 119 -8.86 -2.07 -9.28
N SER A 120 -7.85 -2.30 -8.43
CA SER A 120 -7.97 -3.07 -7.19
C SER A 120 -8.48 -2.26 -5.99
N ASN A 121 -8.77 -0.96 -6.17
CA ASN A 121 -9.22 -0.04 -5.12
C ASN A 121 -8.28 0.06 -3.90
N LYS A 122 -6.99 -0.17 -4.11
CA LYS A 122 -5.95 0.05 -3.08
C LYS A 122 -5.78 1.54 -2.79
N VAL A 123 -5.96 2.37 -3.81
CA VAL A 123 -5.92 3.83 -3.73
C VAL A 123 -7.12 4.45 -4.43
N ASP A 124 -7.42 5.69 -4.09
CA ASP A 124 -8.51 6.46 -4.71
C ASP A 124 -8.03 7.21 -5.95
N LEU A 125 -6.74 7.55 -5.99
CA LEU A 125 -6.13 8.38 -7.02
C LEU A 125 -4.68 7.98 -7.26
N VAL A 126 -4.20 8.17 -8.49
CA VAL A 126 -2.77 8.07 -8.85
C VAL A 126 -2.29 9.43 -9.38
N LEU A 127 -1.28 9.99 -8.73
CA LEU A 127 -0.49 11.14 -9.15
C LEU A 127 0.98 10.73 -9.23
N ALA A 128 1.36 10.12 -10.35
CA ALA A 128 2.69 9.52 -10.54
C ALA A 128 3.13 9.66 -12.01
N ASN A 129 3.18 10.90 -12.50
CA ASN A 129 3.51 11.20 -13.91
C ASN A 129 2.77 10.24 -14.88
N PHE A 130 1.45 10.13 -14.69
CA PHE A 130 0.64 9.11 -15.34
C PHE A 130 0.11 9.60 -16.67
N THR A 131 0.83 9.30 -17.75
CA THR A 131 0.49 9.69 -19.13
C THR A 131 -0.85 9.10 -19.55
N VAL A 132 -1.71 9.94 -20.08
CA VAL A 132 -2.99 9.55 -20.68
C VAL A 132 -2.73 8.82 -22.00
N THR A 133 -3.18 7.59 -22.12
CA THR A 133 -3.19 6.79 -23.36
C THR A 133 -4.57 6.16 -23.56
N ASP A 134 -4.92 5.82 -24.79
CA ASP A 134 -6.23 5.22 -25.07
C ASP A 134 -6.38 3.85 -24.40
N GLU A 135 -5.32 3.03 -24.39
CA GLU A 135 -5.31 1.76 -23.67
C GLU A 135 -5.62 1.91 -22.16
N ARG A 136 -5.07 2.96 -21.53
CA ARG A 136 -5.32 3.20 -20.10
C ARG A 136 -6.71 3.75 -19.83
N LYS A 137 -7.25 4.56 -20.74
CA LYS A 137 -8.64 5.06 -20.66
C LYS A 137 -9.69 3.96 -20.71
N GLU A 138 -9.37 2.80 -21.30
CA GLU A 138 -10.24 1.64 -21.28
C GLU A 138 -10.36 1.01 -19.87
N LYS A 139 -9.41 1.30 -18.97
CA LYS A 139 -9.31 0.67 -17.65
C LYS A 139 -9.56 1.63 -16.49
N VAL A 140 -9.23 2.91 -16.66
CA VAL A 140 -9.32 3.93 -15.62
C VAL A 140 -9.72 5.29 -16.19
N ASP A 141 -10.37 6.09 -15.36
CA ASP A 141 -10.74 7.45 -15.70
C ASP A 141 -9.56 8.42 -15.46
N PHE A 142 -9.48 9.44 -16.31
CA PHE A 142 -8.49 10.51 -16.20
C PHE A 142 -9.18 11.86 -15.98
N ALA A 143 -8.64 12.63 -15.04
CA ALA A 143 -8.96 14.04 -14.89
C ALA A 143 -8.29 14.89 -16.00
N LYS A 144 -8.49 16.21 -15.97
CA LYS A 144 -7.76 17.12 -16.84
C LYS A 144 -6.26 17.02 -16.58
N PRO A 145 -5.42 16.96 -17.64
CA PRO A 145 -3.96 16.95 -17.46
C PRO A 145 -3.48 18.20 -16.72
N TYR A 146 -2.67 17.99 -15.68
CA TYR A 146 -2.07 19.05 -14.87
C TYR A 146 -0.63 19.38 -15.28
N MET A 147 0.00 18.56 -16.16
CA MET A 147 1.30 18.86 -16.75
C MET A 147 1.46 18.24 -18.14
N LYS A 148 2.47 18.72 -18.89
CA LYS A 148 2.94 18.14 -20.14
C LYS A 148 4.39 17.69 -19.94
N VAL A 149 4.73 16.50 -20.43
CA VAL A 149 6.06 15.92 -20.34
C VAL A 149 6.55 15.60 -21.75
N ALA A 150 7.79 15.93 -22.05
CA ALA A 150 8.47 15.51 -23.27
C ALA A 150 9.56 14.50 -22.91
N LEU A 151 9.68 13.45 -23.73
CA LEU A 151 10.80 12.51 -23.63
C LEU A 151 11.89 12.92 -24.60
N GLY A 152 13.12 13.02 -24.12
CA GLY A 152 14.30 13.26 -24.92
C GLY A 152 15.18 12.00 -24.95
N VAL A 153 15.90 11.80 -26.06
CA VAL A 153 16.93 10.78 -26.19
C VAL A 153 18.29 11.47 -26.09
N VAL A 154 19.13 11.00 -25.21
CA VAL A 154 20.53 11.41 -25.10
C VAL A 154 21.38 10.28 -25.67
N SER A 155 22.17 10.57 -26.71
CA SER A 155 23.13 9.64 -27.28
C SER A 155 24.55 10.14 -26.97
N PRO A 156 25.50 9.28 -26.60
CA PRO A 156 26.91 9.66 -26.59
C PRO A 156 27.35 10.00 -28.03
N GLU A 157 28.26 10.96 -28.16
CA GLU A 157 28.90 11.33 -29.43
C GLU A 157 29.85 10.22 -29.87
#